data_6af496973b56795bc476b3291fdc7f6e
#
_entry.id   6af496973b56795bc476b3291fdc7f6e
#
_cell.length_a   1.000
_cell.length_b   1.000
_cell.length_c   1.000
_cell.angle_alpha   90.00
_cell.angle_beta   90.00
_cell.angle_gamma   90.00
#
_symmetry.space_group_name_H-M   'P 1'
#
loop_
_entity.id
_entity.type
_entity.pdbx_description
1 polymer ?
#
loop_
_entity_poly.entity_id
_entity_poly.type
_entity_poly.pdbx_seq_one_letter_code
_entity_poly.pdbx_strand_id
1 'polypeptide(L)'
;MILLRHGETVFNVLFGKNRRDPGVRDPRLTERGREQAAEAANILAQKTITRVIASPYTRALQTAHVIARTINVAIEIDATIRERFSYDCDIGTPRQTLAVRWPDYAFDEIDDTWWPDREEPISEFEARCETFRRRMAASPDWNTTAVVTHWGVVRALTGERIKNCEMLFHDPTSESNANATLESGQGTG
;
A
#
# COMPACT_ATOMS: atom_id res chain seq x y z
N MET A 1 -5.23 -1.77 -13.49
CA MET A 1 -5.49 -2.01 -12.05
C MET A 1 -5.88 -0.72 -11.34
N ILE A 2 -6.56 -0.82 -10.22
CA ILE A 2 -6.85 0.33 -9.37
C ILE A 2 -5.85 0.33 -8.22
N LEU A 3 -5.01 1.36 -8.16
CA LEU A 3 -4.10 1.60 -7.04
C LEU A 3 -4.83 2.42 -5.98
N LEU A 4 -4.76 2.01 -4.73
CA LEU A 4 -5.39 2.68 -3.59
C LEU A 4 -4.39 2.82 -2.44
N ARG A 5 -4.19 4.04 -1.96
CA ARG A 5 -3.42 4.27 -0.75
C ARG A 5 -4.26 3.89 0.49
N HIS A 6 -3.65 3.24 1.49
CA HIS A 6 -4.31 2.95 2.77
C HIS A 6 -4.97 4.17 3.41
N GLY A 7 -5.97 3.97 4.26
CA GLY A 7 -6.66 5.01 5.02
C GLY A 7 -5.75 5.74 6.01
N GLU A 8 -6.21 6.87 6.55
CA GLU A 8 -5.47 7.67 7.52
C GLU A 8 -5.08 6.84 8.75
N THR A 9 -3.83 7.03 9.22
CA THR A 9 -3.26 6.35 10.38
C THR A 9 -2.90 7.34 11.49
N VAL A 10 -2.70 6.82 12.70
CA VAL A 10 -2.16 7.60 13.82
C VAL A 10 -0.83 8.26 13.45
N PHE A 11 0.04 7.55 12.68
CA PHE A 11 1.28 8.14 12.17
C PHE A 11 1.01 9.36 11.28
N ASN A 12 0.06 9.26 10.33
CA ASN A 12 -0.24 10.38 9.43
C ASN A 12 -0.67 11.64 10.19
N VAL A 13 -1.50 11.48 11.22
CA VAL A 13 -1.97 12.58 12.06
C VAL A 13 -0.83 13.23 12.84
N LEU A 14 0.02 12.41 13.47
CA LEU A 14 1.13 12.92 14.32
C LEU A 14 2.22 13.55 13.45
N PHE A 15 2.65 12.86 12.39
CA PHE A 15 3.66 13.35 11.44
C PHE A 15 3.21 14.63 10.72
N GLY A 16 1.92 14.74 10.41
CA GLY A 16 1.34 15.92 9.77
C GLY A 16 1.50 17.23 10.59
N LYS A 17 1.64 17.13 11.93
CA LYS A 17 1.76 18.28 12.82
C LYS A 17 3.13 18.97 12.78
N ASN A 18 4.20 18.20 12.66
CA ASN A 18 5.56 18.72 12.84
C ASN A 18 6.62 18.10 11.93
N ARG A 19 6.23 17.15 11.07
CA ARG A 19 7.11 16.40 10.14
C ARG A 19 8.23 15.63 10.85
N ARG A 20 8.05 15.26 12.11
CA ARG A 20 8.97 14.41 12.87
C ARG A 20 8.37 13.03 13.04
N ASP A 21 9.21 12.01 12.96
CA ASP A 21 8.78 10.63 13.22
C ASP A 21 8.26 10.52 14.67
N PRO A 22 7.01 10.10 14.86
CA PRO A 22 6.44 9.92 16.18
C PRO A 22 6.82 8.59 16.84
N GLY A 23 7.67 7.74 16.23
CA GLY A 23 8.08 6.45 16.75
C GLY A 23 6.98 5.38 16.79
N VAL A 24 5.94 5.51 15.98
CA VAL A 24 4.80 4.57 15.97
C VAL A 24 5.04 3.48 14.94
N ARG A 25 5.32 2.26 15.40
CA ARG A 25 5.55 1.09 14.55
C ARG A 25 4.24 0.51 14.03
N ASP A 26 4.22 0.10 12.76
CA ASP A 26 3.09 -0.52 12.06
C ASP A 26 1.71 0.05 12.46
N PRO A 27 1.48 1.37 12.26
CA PRO A 27 0.34 2.08 12.81
C PRO A 27 -0.99 1.56 12.23
N ARG A 28 -2.02 1.57 13.11
CA ARG A 28 -3.41 1.27 12.74
C ARG A 28 -4.10 2.49 12.13
N LEU A 29 -5.19 2.22 11.43
CA LEU A 29 -6.10 3.27 10.97
C LEU A 29 -6.69 4.05 12.14
N THR A 30 -6.87 5.36 11.94
CA THR A 30 -7.74 6.18 12.80
C THR A 30 -9.21 5.84 12.54
N GLU A 31 -10.13 6.43 13.33
CA GLU A 31 -11.58 6.35 13.01
C GLU A 31 -11.85 6.92 11.62
N ARG A 32 -11.28 8.09 11.32
CA ARG A 32 -11.37 8.70 9.99
C ARG A 32 -10.81 7.80 8.89
N GLY A 33 -9.69 7.10 9.16
CA GLY A 33 -9.13 6.12 8.21
C GLY A 33 -10.06 4.95 7.92
N ARG A 34 -10.83 4.50 8.93
CA ARG A 34 -11.86 3.46 8.74
C ARG A 34 -13.05 3.95 7.92
N GLU A 35 -13.51 5.18 8.17
CA GLU A 35 -14.55 5.83 7.36
C GLU A 35 -14.11 5.95 5.89
N GLN A 36 -12.87 6.44 5.66
CA GLN A 36 -12.30 6.52 4.32
C GLN A 36 -12.25 5.15 3.62
N ALA A 37 -11.89 4.09 4.33
CA ALA A 37 -11.88 2.74 3.78
C ALA A 37 -13.31 2.26 3.41
N ALA A 38 -14.32 2.60 4.20
CA ALA A 38 -15.72 2.29 3.90
C ALA A 38 -16.24 3.08 2.69
N GLU A 39 -15.90 4.37 2.58
CA GLU A 39 -16.20 5.20 1.40
C GLU A 39 -15.58 4.60 0.13
N ALA A 40 -14.28 4.22 0.20
CA ALA A 40 -13.58 3.58 -0.91
C ALA A 40 -14.20 2.22 -1.30
N ALA A 41 -14.62 1.42 -0.31
CA ALA A 41 -15.28 0.16 -0.54
C ALA A 41 -16.61 0.32 -1.31
N ASN A 42 -17.41 1.34 -0.95
CA ASN A 42 -18.66 1.64 -1.65
C ASN A 42 -18.42 2.06 -3.11
N ILE A 43 -17.34 2.79 -3.39
CA ILE A 43 -16.96 3.16 -4.76
C ILE A 43 -16.53 1.92 -5.56
N LEU A 44 -15.72 1.03 -4.94
CA LEU A 44 -15.24 -0.20 -5.59
C LEU A 44 -16.38 -1.22 -5.80
N ALA A 45 -17.41 -1.21 -4.96
CA ALA A 45 -18.61 -2.05 -5.14
C ALA A 45 -19.39 -1.73 -6.43
N GLN A 46 -19.18 -0.54 -7.02
CA GLN A 46 -19.76 -0.15 -8.31
C GLN A 46 -18.89 -0.53 -9.51
N LYS A 47 -17.79 -1.22 -9.27
CA LYS A 47 -16.81 -1.63 -10.29
C LYS A 47 -16.69 -3.16 -10.33
N THR A 48 -16.24 -3.68 -11.46
CA THR A 48 -15.93 -5.11 -11.57
C THR A 48 -14.54 -5.35 -10.96
N ILE A 49 -14.49 -5.68 -9.67
CA ILE A 49 -13.26 -6.07 -8.97
C ILE A 49 -13.37 -7.56 -8.63
N THR A 50 -12.42 -8.34 -9.13
CA THR A 50 -12.35 -9.80 -8.92
C THR A 50 -11.16 -10.23 -8.07
N ARG A 51 -10.21 -9.31 -7.81
CA ARG A 51 -9.00 -9.56 -7.06
C ARG A 51 -8.60 -8.35 -6.21
N VAL A 52 -8.21 -8.59 -4.98
CA VAL A 52 -7.67 -7.58 -4.08
C VAL A 52 -6.28 -8.01 -3.63
N ILE A 53 -5.26 -7.19 -3.91
CA ILE A 53 -3.89 -7.40 -3.43
C ILE A 53 -3.61 -6.35 -2.35
N ALA A 54 -3.03 -6.75 -1.22
CA ALA A 54 -2.73 -5.87 -0.11
C ALA A 54 -1.29 -6.01 0.38
N SER A 55 -0.68 -4.87 0.70
CA SER A 55 0.56 -4.84 1.48
C SER A 55 0.34 -5.42 2.87
N PRO A 56 1.32 -6.15 3.46
CA PRO A 56 1.18 -6.76 4.78
C PRO A 56 1.20 -5.78 5.96
N TYR A 57 1.42 -4.48 5.75
CA TYR A 57 1.29 -3.49 6.83
C TYR A 57 -0.13 -3.44 7.39
N THR A 58 -0.27 -3.35 8.72
CA THR A 58 -1.56 -3.30 9.42
C THR A 58 -2.53 -2.27 8.83
N ARG A 59 -2.05 -1.08 8.46
CA ARG A 59 -2.85 -0.02 7.83
C ARG A 59 -3.44 -0.42 6.48
N ALA A 60 -2.66 -1.14 5.66
CA ALA A 60 -3.10 -1.62 4.37
C ALA A 60 -4.06 -2.81 4.51
N LEU A 61 -3.76 -3.76 5.41
CA LEU A 61 -4.63 -4.89 5.73
C LEU A 61 -5.99 -4.43 6.24
N GLN A 62 -6.02 -3.46 7.17
CA GLN A 62 -7.29 -2.92 7.68
C GLN A 62 -8.12 -2.25 6.59
N THR A 63 -7.48 -1.51 5.68
CA THR A 63 -8.15 -0.89 4.53
C THR A 63 -8.68 -1.96 3.57
N ALA A 64 -7.84 -2.92 3.20
CA ALA A 64 -8.19 -4.01 2.29
C ALA A 64 -9.30 -4.90 2.87
N HIS A 65 -9.27 -5.16 4.18
CA HIS A 65 -10.31 -5.95 4.87
C HIS A 65 -11.70 -5.33 4.70
N VAL A 66 -11.83 -4.02 4.93
CA VAL A 66 -13.12 -3.32 4.74
C VAL A 66 -13.58 -3.44 3.29
N ILE A 67 -12.68 -3.22 2.33
CA ILE A 67 -13.00 -3.31 0.89
C ILE A 67 -13.42 -4.73 0.52
N ALA A 68 -12.58 -5.72 0.82
CA ALA A 68 -12.78 -7.11 0.44
C ALA A 68 -14.08 -7.71 1.01
N ARG A 69 -14.39 -7.37 2.27
CA ARG A 69 -15.66 -7.76 2.91
C ARG A 69 -16.88 -7.14 2.22
N THR A 70 -16.78 -5.88 1.78
CA THR A 70 -17.89 -5.18 1.11
C THR A 70 -18.16 -5.75 -0.28
N ILE A 71 -17.10 -6.06 -1.05
CA ILE A 71 -17.23 -6.57 -2.43
C ILE A 71 -17.21 -8.10 -2.52
N ASN A 72 -17.03 -8.79 -1.39
CA ASN A 72 -16.97 -10.26 -1.27
C ASN A 72 -15.86 -10.90 -2.14
N VAL A 73 -14.64 -10.38 -2.04
CA VAL A 73 -13.45 -10.86 -2.78
C VAL A 73 -12.35 -11.22 -1.78
N ALA A 74 -11.59 -12.29 -2.05
CA ALA A 74 -10.44 -12.66 -1.24
C ALA A 74 -9.30 -11.64 -1.32
N ILE A 75 -8.48 -11.55 -0.26
CA ILE A 75 -7.25 -10.74 -0.24
C ILE A 75 -6.04 -11.63 -0.48
N GLU A 76 -5.18 -11.21 -1.40
CA GLU A 76 -3.84 -11.73 -1.61
C GLU A 76 -2.83 -10.81 -0.96
N ILE A 77 -1.90 -11.36 -0.18
CA ILE A 77 -0.87 -10.58 0.52
C ILE A 77 0.40 -10.53 -0.31
N ASP A 78 0.94 -9.33 -0.48
CA ASP A 78 2.12 -9.12 -1.30
C ASP A 78 3.08 -8.10 -0.66
N ALA A 79 4.23 -8.57 -0.20
CA ALA A 79 5.26 -7.73 0.40
C ALA A 79 6.00 -6.85 -0.63
N THR A 80 5.89 -7.14 -1.93
CA THR A 80 6.54 -6.30 -2.97
C THR A 80 5.92 -4.92 -3.08
N ILE A 81 4.68 -4.73 -2.60
CA ILE A 81 3.99 -3.44 -2.57
C ILE A 81 4.00 -2.78 -1.19
N ARG A 82 4.95 -3.19 -0.30
CA ARG A 82 5.18 -2.50 0.98
C ARG A 82 5.68 -1.07 0.75
N GLU A 83 5.51 -0.18 1.75
CA GLU A 83 6.09 1.17 1.69
C GLU A 83 7.62 1.12 1.65
N ARG A 84 8.26 2.17 1.13
CA ARG A 84 9.68 2.37 1.28
C ARG A 84 10.02 2.51 2.75
N PHE A 85 10.94 1.71 3.25
CA PHE A 85 11.38 1.81 4.64
C PHE A 85 12.16 3.12 4.84
N SER A 86 11.59 4.05 5.60
CA SER A 86 12.19 5.36 5.90
C SER A 86 11.92 5.86 7.33
N TYR A 87 10.89 5.31 7.98
CA TYR A 87 10.41 5.73 9.30
C TYR A 87 10.06 4.52 10.16
N ASP A 88 9.90 4.73 11.47
CA ASP A 88 9.49 3.68 12.40
C ASP A 88 8.15 3.03 12.02
N CYS A 89 7.26 3.77 11.35
CA CYS A 89 6.00 3.22 10.85
C CYS A 89 6.18 2.14 9.77
N ASP A 90 7.37 2.01 9.23
CA ASP A 90 7.73 1.01 8.22
C ASP A 90 8.44 -0.22 8.83
N ILE A 91 8.55 -0.29 10.16
CA ILE A 91 8.84 -1.51 10.90
C ILE A 91 7.53 -2.29 10.99
N GLY A 92 7.47 -3.42 10.28
CA GLY A 92 6.25 -4.22 10.16
C GLY A 92 5.94 -5.08 11.39
N THR A 93 4.80 -5.76 11.33
CA THR A 93 4.45 -6.83 12.26
C THR A 93 4.92 -8.17 11.69
N PRO A 94 5.60 -9.05 12.47
CA PRO A 94 6.05 -10.37 12.00
C PRO A 94 4.91 -11.20 11.42
N ARG A 95 5.22 -11.99 10.37
CA ARG A 95 4.27 -12.85 9.67
C ARG A 95 3.46 -13.74 10.62
N GLN A 96 4.14 -14.39 11.57
CA GLN A 96 3.48 -15.26 12.55
C GLN A 96 2.42 -14.49 13.37
N THR A 97 2.73 -13.24 13.76
CA THR A 97 1.78 -12.39 14.48
C THR A 97 0.64 -11.92 13.57
N LEU A 98 0.92 -11.63 12.30
CA LEU A 98 -0.12 -11.29 11.31
C LEU A 98 -1.07 -12.47 11.10
N ALA A 99 -0.57 -13.69 10.94
CA ALA A 99 -1.38 -14.90 10.77
C ALA A 99 -2.33 -15.15 11.96
N VAL A 100 -1.89 -14.86 13.19
CA VAL A 100 -2.75 -14.94 14.37
C VAL A 100 -3.83 -13.84 14.39
N ARG A 101 -3.48 -12.62 13.95
CA ARG A 101 -4.42 -11.48 13.94
C ARG A 101 -5.44 -11.52 12.79
N TRP A 102 -5.06 -12.18 11.70
CA TRP A 102 -5.81 -12.27 10.46
C TRP A 102 -5.91 -13.72 9.98
N PRO A 103 -6.61 -14.60 10.74
CA PRO A 103 -6.62 -16.04 10.45
C PRO A 103 -7.27 -16.41 9.11
N ASP A 104 -8.07 -15.50 8.55
CA ASP A 104 -8.73 -15.69 7.25
C ASP A 104 -7.81 -15.39 6.05
N TYR A 105 -6.56 -14.92 6.28
CA TYR A 105 -5.63 -14.54 5.22
C TYR A 105 -4.39 -15.42 5.22
N ALA A 106 -3.93 -15.80 4.03
CA ALA A 106 -2.70 -16.55 3.84
C ALA A 106 -1.49 -15.60 3.84
N PHE A 107 -0.51 -15.89 4.71
CA PHE A 107 0.75 -15.15 4.80
C PHE A 107 1.97 -16.02 4.46
N ASP A 108 1.76 -17.22 3.92
CA ASP A 108 2.83 -18.21 3.71
C ASP A 108 3.85 -17.77 2.65
N GLU A 109 3.45 -16.89 1.75
CA GLU A 109 4.29 -16.39 0.65
C GLU A 109 5.23 -15.24 1.06
N ILE A 110 5.20 -14.79 2.32
CA ILE A 110 6.09 -13.74 2.82
C ILE A 110 6.99 -14.26 3.94
N ASP A 111 8.20 -13.69 4.06
CA ASP A 111 9.12 -13.99 5.16
C ASP A 111 8.55 -13.56 6.52
N ASP A 112 9.06 -14.11 7.63
CA ASP A 112 8.63 -13.69 8.97
C ASP A 112 8.97 -12.22 9.22
N THR A 113 10.16 -11.78 8.79
CA THR A 113 10.56 -10.37 8.72
C THR A 113 10.58 -9.95 7.26
N TRP A 114 9.45 -9.47 6.77
CA TRP A 114 9.23 -9.09 5.36
C TRP A 114 9.59 -7.63 5.02
N TRP A 115 10.01 -6.84 5.98
CA TRP A 115 10.54 -5.48 5.82
C TRP A 115 12.07 -5.47 5.97
N PRO A 116 12.81 -4.51 5.38
CA PRO A 116 14.26 -4.45 5.50
C PRO A 116 14.70 -4.00 6.91
N ASP A 117 15.93 -4.29 7.28
CA ASP A 117 16.56 -3.92 8.55
C ASP A 117 17.21 -2.52 8.53
N ARG A 118 17.23 -1.88 7.37
CA ARG A 118 17.81 -0.54 7.12
C ARG A 118 16.91 0.30 6.24
N GLU A 119 17.16 1.62 6.21
CA GLU A 119 16.50 2.49 5.24
C GLU A 119 16.70 1.93 3.82
N GLU A 120 15.59 1.75 3.11
CA GLU A 120 15.60 1.17 1.77
C GLU A 120 16.11 2.20 0.74
N PRO A 121 17.20 1.93 0.02
CA PRO A 121 17.65 2.78 -1.06
C PRO A 121 16.55 2.99 -2.12
N ILE A 122 16.47 4.20 -2.69
CA ILE A 122 15.46 4.53 -3.69
C ILE A 122 15.51 3.55 -4.87
N SER A 123 16.72 3.20 -5.33
CA SER A 123 16.88 2.27 -6.45
C SER A 123 16.38 0.85 -6.16
N GLU A 124 16.52 0.34 -4.94
CA GLU A 124 15.99 -0.97 -4.54
C GLU A 124 14.46 -0.92 -4.46
N PHE A 125 13.92 0.17 -3.90
CA PHE A 125 12.50 0.43 -3.83
C PHE A 125 11.85 0.49 -5.23
N GLU A 126 12.42 1.29 -6.14
CA GLU A 126 11.93 1.43 -7.52
C GLU A 126 12.02 0.10 -8.29
N ALA A 127 13.10 -0.66 -8.11
CA ALA A 127 13.28 -1.96 -8.77
C ALA A 127 12.20 -2.97 -8.35
N ARG A 128 11.81 -3.02 -7.05
CA ARG A 128 10.73 -3.92 -6.63
C ARG A 128 9.34 -3.43 -7.06
N CYS A 129 9.10 -2.11 -7.11
CA CYS A 129 7.88 -1.56 -7.67
C CYS A 129 7.74 -1.92 -9.15
N GLU A 130 8.83 -1.83 -9.93
CA GLU A 130 8.87 -2.23 -11.33
C GLU A 130 8.66 -3.75 -11.50
N THR A 131 9.22 -4.57 -10.60
CA THR A 131 8.98 -6.02 -10.59
C THR A 131 7.48 -6.32 -10.38
N PHE A 132 6.84 -5.63 -9.45
CA PHE A 132 5.38 -5.72 -9.26
C PHE A 132 4.62 -5.30 -10.52
N ARG A 133 4.97 -4.15 -11.11
CA ARG A 133 4.33 -3.65 -12.33
C ARG A 133 4.39 -4.68 -13.46
N ARG A 134 5.57 -5.25 -13.73
CA ARG A 134 5.75 -6.28 -14.78
C ARG A 134 4.91 -7.53 -14.53
N ARG A 135 4.84 -7.99 -13.28
CA ARG A 135 4.01 -9.12 -12.90
C ARG A 135 2.53 -8.82 -13.16
N MET A 136 2.08 -7.62 -12.80
CA MET A 136 0.70 -7.19 -13.08
C MET A 136 0.44 -7.05 -14.57
N ALA A 137 1.36 -6.51 -15.36
CA ALA A 137 1.23 -6.40 -16.81
C ALA A 137 1.06 -7.77 -17.50
N ALA A 138 1.66 -8.81 -16.94
CA ALA A 138 1.52 -10.19 -17.43
C ALA A 138 0.26 -10.91 -16.92
N SER A 139 -0.47 -10.34 -15.97
CA SER A 139 -1.68 -10.93 -15.38
C SER A 139 -2.90 -10.64 -16.26
N PRO A 140 -3.72 -11.64 -16.64
CA PRO A 140 -4.88 -11.41 -17.49
C PRO A 140 -6.00 -10.61 -16.79
N ASP A 141 -6.00 -10.55 -15.46
CA ASP A 141 -7.02 -9.92 -14.62
C ASP A 141 -6.55 -8.59 -13.99
N TRP A 142 -5.45 -8.00 -14.49
CA TRP A 142 -4.92 -6.75 -13.93
C TRP A 142 -5.95 -5.60 -13.93
N ASN A 143 -6.83 -5.55 -14.92
CA ASN A 143 -7.82 -4.49 -15.08
C ASN A 143 -9.01 -4.60 -14.10
N THR A 144 -9.20 -5.77 -13.48
CA THR A 144 -10.19 -6.03 -12.42
C THR A 144 -9.54 -6.20 -11.04
N THR A 145 -8.25 -5.86 -10.92
CA THR A 145 -7.50 -5.94 -9.66
C THR A 145 -7.48 -4.59 -8.94
N ALA A 146 -7.82 -4.60 -7.65
CA ALA A 146 -7.60 -3.50 -6.72
C ALA A 146 -6.35 -3.77 -5.87
N VAL A 147 -5.45 -2.80 -5.75
CA VAL A 147 -4.17 -2.90 -5.03
C VAL A 147 -4.16 -1.90 -3.89
N VAL A 148 -4.20 -2.39 -2.65
CA VAL A 148 -4.14 -1.56 -1.44
C VAL A 148 -2.70 -1.44 -0.97
N THR A 149 -2.13 -0.27 -1.15
CA THR A 149 -0.71 0.00 -0.97
C THR A 149 -0.45 1.36 -0.29
N HIS A 150 0.67 2.01 -0.60
CA HIS A 150 1.20 3.16 0.09
C HIS A 150 1.48 4.31 -0.88
N TRP A 151 1.71 5.49 -0.31
CA TRP A 151 1.99 6.70 -1.07
C TRP A 151 3.25 6.58 -1.95
N GLY A 152 4.33 6.02 -1.40
CA GLY A 152 5.58 5.86 -2.15
C GLY A 152 5.42 4.93 -3.33
N VAL A 153 4.74 3.78 -3.14
CA VAL A 153 4.50 2.79 -4.22
C VAL A 153 3.65 3.38 -5.33
N VAL A 154 2.55 4.07 -5.01
CA VAL A 154 1.72 4.72 -6.04
C VAL A 154 2.54 5.75 -6.81
N ARG A 155 3.32 6.57 -6.11
CA ARG A 155 4.19 7.57 -6.76
C ARG A 155 5.25 6.93 -7.64
N ALA A 156 5.90 5.84 -7.21
CA ALA A 156 6.89 5.13 -8.00
C ALA A 156 6.31 4.52 -9.29
N LEU A 157 5.08 4.01 -9.21
CA LEU A 157 4.41 3.38 -10.36
C LEU A 157 3.82 4.40 -11.35
N THR A 158 3.42 5.58 -10.88
CA THR A 158 2.58 6.50 -11.66
C THR A 158 3.12 7.93 -11.76
N GLY A 159 4.06 8.33 -10.90
CA GLY A 159 4.48 9.73 -10.71
C GLY A 159 3.51 10.57 -9.87
N GLU A 160 2.30 10.10 -9.63
CA GLU A 160 1.22 10.84 -8.99
C GLU A 160 1.30 10.83 -7.46
N ARG A 161 0.71 11.86 -6.86
CA ARG A 161 0.56 11.99 -5.40
C ARG A 161 -0.91 11.84 -5.03
N ILE A 162 -1.23 10.85 -4.22
CA ILE A 162 -2.60 10.58 -3.78
C ILE A 162 -2.76 10.69 -2.26
N LYS A 163 -3.98 11.08 -1.83
CA LYS A 163 -4.38 11.16 -0.42
C LYS A 163 -4.72 9.77 0.14
N ASN A 164 -4.96 9.69 1.44
CA ASN A 164 -5.44 8.44 2.07
C ASN A 164 -6.77 8.00 1.46
N CYS A 165 -6.90 6.72 1.13
CA CYS A 165 -7.99 6.07 0.41
C CYS A 165 -8.35 6.68 -0.96
N GLU A 166 -7.53 7.57 -1.49
CA GLU A 166 -7.67 8.00 -2.88
C GLU A 166 -7.25 6.87 -3.82
N MET A 167 -7.97 6.77 -4.94
CA MET A 167 -7.81 5.72 -5.94
C MET A 167 -7.34 6.31 -7.26
N LEU A 168 -6.46 5.58 -7.94
CA LEU A 168 -5.96 5.91 -9.26
C LEU A 168 -6.03 4.67 -10.16
N PHE A 169 -6.60 4.80 -11.36
CA PHE A 169 -6.46 3.76 -12.37
C PHE A 169 -5.06 3.84 -12.99
N HIS A 170 -4.41 2.69 -13.05
CA HIS A 170 -3.09 2.55 -13.67
C HIS A 170 -3.08 1.35 -14.61
N ASP A 171 -2.64 1.59 -15.84
CA ASP A 171 -2.36 0.55 -16.83
C ASP A 171 -0.91 0.06 -16.65
N PRO A 172 -0.67 -1.14 -16.12
CA PRO A 172 0.69 -1.63 -15.91
C PRO A 172 1.42 -1.98 -17.21
N THR A 173 0.69 -2.06 -18.34
CA THR A 173 1.28 -2.34 -19.66
C THR A 173 1.82 -1.08 -20.33
N SER A 174 1.37 0.12 -19.90
CA SER A 174 1.93 1.38 -20.38
C SER A 174 3.39 1.54 -19.96
N GLU A 175 4.19 2.20 -20.80
CA GLU A 175 5.57 2.53 -20.44
C GLU A 175 5.56 3.39 -19.17
N SER A 176 6.37 2.98 -18.20
CA SER A 176 6.52 3.71 -16.94
C SER A 176 7.06 5.11 -17.23
N ASN A 177 6.36 6.16 -16.78
CA ASN A 177 6.89 7.53 -16.71
C ASN A 177 7.95 7.65 -15.60
N ALA A 178 8.77 6.62 -15.39
CA ALA A 178 9.78 6.49 -14.34
C ALA A 178 10.96 7.49 -14.44
N ASN A 179 10.86 8.52 -15.29
CA ASN A 179 11.81 9.64 -15.36
C ASN A 179 11.42 10.86 -14.51
N ALA A 180 10.38 10.79 -13.69
CA ALA A 180 10.15 11.81 -12.69
C ALA A 180 11.04 11.54 -11.48
N THR A 181 12.28 11.96 -11.57
CA THR A 181 13.31 11.99 -10.55
C THR A 181 12.71 12.32 -9.18
N LEU A 182 12.87 11.42 -8.21
CA LEU A 182 12.67 11.71 -6.78
C LEU A 182 13.82 12.65 -6.32
N GLU A 183 14.01 13.77 -7.00
CA GLU A 183 14.91 14.80 -6.50
C GLU A 183 14.39 15.32 -5.16
N SER A 184 15.27 15.21 -4.20
CA SER A 184 15.25 15.74 -2.86
C SER A 184 14.42 17.02 -2.74
N GLY A 185 13.26 16.94 -2.09
CA GLY A 185 12.54 18.11 -1.61
C GLY A 185 13.25 18.69 -0.36
N GLN A 186 14.46 19.22 -0.51
CA GLN A 186 14.94 20.29 0.34
C GLN A 186 14.27 21.58 -0.17
N GLY A 187 13.04 21.78 0.23
CA GLY A 187 12.30 23.01 0.04
C GLY A 187 12.64 23.97 1.17
N THR A 188 13.52 24.90 0.89
CA THR A 188 13.62 26.19 1.59
C THR A 188 12.31 26.94 1.43
N GLY A 189 11.74 27.43 2.57
CA GLY A 189 10.61 28.31 2.62
C GLY A 189 9.75 28.10 3.84
#